data_a42fec42f0304be59bd712601e33235b
#
_entry.id   a42fec42f0304be59bd712601e33235b
#
_cell.length_a   1.000
_cell.length_b   1.000
_cell.length_c   1.000
_cell.angle_alpha   90.00
_cell.angle_beta   90.00
_cell.angle_gamma   90.00
#
_symmetry.space_group_name_H-M   'P 1'
#
loop_
_entity.id
_entity.type
_entity.pdbx_description
1 polymer ?
#
loop_
_entity_poly.entity_id
_entity_poly.type
_entity_poly.pdbx_seq_one_letter_code
_entity_poly.pdbx_strand_id
1 'polypeptide(L)'
;GKAIRRLIGKGRFPPPVAEAIEAAYGELGRRAGDEEIDVAVRSSATAEDLPEASFAGQQETFLNVTGDEELLDACRKCYASLFTNRAIAYREEKGFDHMKVALSVGVQRMVRSDRGGSGVMFSIDTETGFPDVVVINAAWGLGENVVQGTVNPDEYHVFKPLLGDDRLTPILEKARGEKQKRMVYATGGSQTTKNVDTPRHLREAFVLSDDEILTLARWAAAIERHYDKPMDMEWAKDGETGELAIVQARPETVQSQREASQL
;
A
#
# COMPACT_ATOMS: atom_id res chain seq x y z
N GLY A 1 25.39 -7.88 -5.91
CA GLY A 1 24.15 -7.18 -6.26
C GLY A 1 24.13 -6.65 -7.68
N LYS A 2 24.98 -5.67 -8.05
CA LYS A 2 24.91 -4.97 -9.36
C LYS A 2 24.97 -5.90 -10.58
N ALA A 3 25.86 -6.89 -10.58
CA ALA A 3 25.99 -7.85 -11.70
C ALA A 3 24.72 -8.70 -11.86
N ILE A 4 24.15 -9.18 -10.75
CA ILE A 4 22.93 -10.01 -10.74
C ILE A 4 21.74 -9.20 -11.24
N ARG A 5 21.55 -7.98 -10.73
CA ARG A 5 20.47 -7.08 -11.20
C ARG A 5 20.57 -6.81 -12.71
N ARG A 6 21.80 -6.63 -13.24
CA ARG A 6 22.03 -6.44 -14.66
C ARG A 6 21.65 -7.69 -15.49
N LEU A 7 21.95 -8.89 -14.97
CA LEU A 7 21.58 -10.15 -15.63
C LEU A 7 20.09 -10.31 -15.69
N ILE A 8 19.38 -10.11 -14.57
CA ILE A 8 17.92 -10.20 -14.49
C ILE A 8 17.28 -9.16 -15.43
N GLY A 9 17.71 -7.89 -15.36
CA GLY A 9 17.15 -6.83 -16.18
C GLY A 9 17.36 -6.98 -17.68
N LYS A 10 18.44 -7.67 -18.11
CA LYS A 10 18.70 -8.02 -19.51
C LYS A 10 18.08 -9.34 -19.95
N GLY A 11 17.66 -10.16 -18.99
CA GLY A 11 17.01 -11.44 -19.23
C GLY A 11 15.64 -11.26 -19.89
N ARG A 12 15.12 -12.38 -20.39
CA ARG A 12 13.74 -12.48 -20.88
C ARG A 12 13.04 -13.59 -20.13
N PHE A 13 11.75 -13.43 -19.88
CA PHE A 13 10.95 -14.54 -19.41
C PHE A 13 10.92 -15.65 -20.47
N PRO A 14 10.89 -16.94 -20.08
CA PRO A 14 10.55 -18.00 -21.01
C PRO A 14 9.21 -17.68 -21.69
N PRO A 15 9.06 -17.97 -23.00
CA PRO A 15 7.85 -17.60 -23.73
C PRO A 15 6.53 -18.02 -23.04
N PRO A 16 6.38 -19.25 -22.50
CA PRO A 16 5.13 -19.62 -21.83
C PRO A 16 4.82 -18.80 -20.56
N VAL A 17 5.88 -18.27 -19.89
CA VAL A 17 5.70 -17.43 -18.70
C VAL A 17 5.30 -16.01 -19.11
N ALA A 18 5.92 -15.45 -20.14
CA ALA A 18 5.54 -14.14 -20.66
C ALA A 18 4.08 -14.15 -21.15
N GLU A 19 3.70 -15.13 -21.96
CA GLU A 19 2.35 -15.32 -22.47
C GLU A 19 1.31 -15.46 -21.35
N ALA A 20 1.64 -16.17 -20.26
CA ALA A 20 0.76 -16.30 -19.11
C ALA A 20 0.57 -14.99 -18.34
N ILE A 21 1.65 -14.17 -18.20
CA ILE A 21 1.57 -12.84 -17.57
C ILE A 21 0.71 -11.90 -18.41
N GLU A 22 0.96 -11.84 -19.72
CA GLU A 22 0.21 -11.01 -20.67
C GLU A 22 -1.27 -11.40 -20.72
N ALA A 23 -1.57 -12.70 -20.75
CA ALA A 23 -2.94 -13.19 -20.73
C ALA A 23 -3.68 -12.84 -19.43
N ALA A 24 -3.00 -12.94 -18.28
CA ALA A 24 -3.57 -12.55 -16.98
C ALA A 24 -3.81 -11.04 -16.89
N TYR A 25 -2.91 -10.22 -17.43
CA TYR A 25 -3.07 -8.77 -17.52
C TYR A 25 -4.27 -8.39 -18.41
N GLY A 26 -4.38 -9.00 -19.58
CA GLY A 26 -5.54 -8.80 -20.46
C GLY A 26 -6.87 -9.23 -19.83
N GLU A 27 -6.87 -10.29 -18.99
CA GLU A 27 -8.05 -10.68 -18.22
C GLU A 27 -8.40 -9.63 -17.15
N LEU A 28 -7.40 -9.08 -16.47
CA LEU A 28 -7.59 -8.02 -15.49
C LEU A 28 -8.22 -6.77 -16.14
N GLY A 29 -7.73 -6.37 -17.31
CA GLY A 29 -8.28 -5.27 -18.10
C GLY A 29 -9.74 -5.51 -18.51
N ARG A 30 -10.04 -6.70 -19.05
CA ARG A 30 -11.42 -7.07 -19.42
C ARG A 30 -12.38 -7.03 -18.24
N ARG A 31 -11.97 -7.47 -17.06
CA ARG A 31 -12.79 -7.38 -15.82
C ARG A 31 -13.01 -5.95 -15.37
N ALA A 32 -12.05 -5.08 -15.60
CA ALA A 32 -12.14 -3.66 -15.27
C ALA A 32 -12.88 -2.83 -16.33
N GLY A 33 -13.15 -3.40 -17.51
CA GLY A 33 -13.73 -2.67 -18.64
C GLY A 33 -12.77 -1.70 -19.33
N ASP A 34 -11.47 -1.92 -19.17
CA ASP A 34 -10.41 -1.09 -19.73
C ASP A 34 -9.30 -1.99 -20.31
N GLU A 35 -9.04 -1.91 -21.61
CA GLU A 35 -8.04 -2.75 -22.28
C GLU A 35 -6.60 -2.33 -21.97
N GLU A 36 -6.36 -1.05 -21.64
CA GLU A 36 -5.05 -0.51 -21.28
C GLU A 36 -5.03 -0.07 -19.80
N ILE A 37 -5.38 -0.99 -18.91
CA ILE A 37 -5.51 -0.72 -17.48
C ILE A 37 -4.16 -0.37 -16.85
N ASP A 38 -4.15 0.69 -16.02
CA ASP A 38 -3.01 1.03 -15.19
C ASP A 38 -2.87 0.06 -14.02
N VAL A 39 -1.67 -0.44 -13.78
CA VAL A 39 -1.38 -1.38 -12.68
C VAL A 39 -0.21 -0.93 -11.82
N ALA A 40 -0.26 -1.35 -10.55
CA ALA A 40 0.87 -1.39 -9.65
C ALA A 40 1.51 -2.78 -9.74
N VAL A 41 2.82 -2.84 -9.95
CA VAL A 41 3.59 -4.08 -9.92
C VAL A 41 4.40 -4.09 -8.64
N ARG A 42 4.06 -5.02 -7.74
CA ARG A 42 4.57 -5.06 -6.36
C ARG A 42 5.25 -6.38 -6.08
N SER A 43 6.38 -6.33 -5.43
CA SER A 43 7.04 -7.53 -4.90
C SER A 43 6.45 -7.94 -3.55
N SER A 44 6.45 -9.24 -3.28
CA SER A 44 6.14 -9.83 -1.97
C SER A 44 7.12 -10.97 -1.71
N ALA A 45 7.97 -10.84 -0.70
CA ALA A 45 8.99 -11.83 -0.39
C ALA A 45 8.61 -12.72 0.77
N THR A 46 9.08 -13.97 0.74
CA THR A 46 8.83 -14.96 1.80
C THR A 46 9.41 -14.57 3.16
N ALA A 47 10.25 -13.54 3.21
CA ALA A 47 10.89 -13.03 4.43
C ALA A 47 10.42 -11.60 4.79
N GLU A 48 9.31 -11.11 4.21
CA GLU A 48 8.90 -9.70 4.33
C GLU A 48 8.32 -9.35 5.71
N ASP A 49 7.51 -10.23 6.28
CA ASP A 49 6.76 -9.99 7.51
C ASP A 49 7.06 -11.05 8.59
N LEU A 50 8.32 -11.31 8.84
CA LEU A 50 8.71 -12.18 9.96
C LEU A 50 8.63 -11.40 11.28
N PRO A 51 8.16 -12.02 12.40
CA PRO A 51 8.01 -11.35 13.69
C PRO A 51 9.29 -10.69 14.22
N GLU A 52 10.44 -11.24 13.85
CA GLU A 52 11.77 -10.75 14.30
C GLU A 52 12.52 -9.96 13.21
N ALA A 53 11.97 -9.84 12.00
CA ALA A 53 12.67 -9.27 10.86
C ALA A 53 11.68 -8.75 9.81
N SER A 54 11.41 -7.45 9.82
CA SER A 54 10.59 -6.80 8.80
C SER A 54 11.43 -6.40 7.59
N PHE A 55 11.06 -6.89 6.41
CA PHE A 55 11.60 -6.49 5.11
C PHE A 55 10.89 -5.25 4.54
N ALA A 56 10.02 -4.64 5.33
CA ALA A 56 9.22 -3.50 4.90
C ALA A 56 10.07 -2.39 4.27
N GLY A 57 9.65 -1.90 3.12
CA GLY A 57 10.35 -0.85 2.40
C GLY A 57 11.69 -1.24 1.76
N GLN A 58 12.05 -2.53 1.74
CA GLN A 58 13.28 -3.02 1.09
C GLN A 58 13.07 -3.35 -0.39
N GLN A 59 11.84 -3.43 -0.82
CA GLN A 59 11.46 -3.89 -2.15
C GLN A 59 10.85 -2.74 -2.96
N GLU A 60 10.94 -2.86 -4.28
CA GLU A 60 10.48 -1.83 -5.19
C GLU A 60 9.03 -2.09 -5.61
N THR A 61 8.24 -1.03 -5.65
CA THR A 61 6.90 -0.99 -6.25
C THR A 61 6.94 -0.09 -7.47
N PHE A 62 6.39 -0.56 -8.58
CA PHE A 62 6.28 0.21 -9.81
C PHE A 62 4.81 0.58 -10.02
N LEU A 63 4.52 1.87 -10.02
CA LEU A 63 3.17 2.41 -10.15
C LEU A 63 2.94 2.90 -11.59
N ASN A 64 1.67 2.93 -11.99
CA ASN A 64 1.25 3.46 -13.30
C ASN A 64 1.94 2.75 -14.47
N VAL A 65 1.99 1.43 -14.39
CA VAL A 65 2.52 0.56 -15.46
C VAL A 65 1.39 0.22 -16.41
N THR A 66 1.59 0.40 -17.70
CA THR A 66 0.58 0.17 -18.75
C THR A 66 1.18 -0.60 -19.92
N GLY A 67 0.46 -1.60 -20.40
CA GLY A 67 0.84 -2.43 -21.54
C GLY A 67 1.84 -3.54 -21.22
N ASP A 68 1.88 -4.55 -22.09
CA ASP A 68 2.59 -5.81 -21.87
C ASP A 68 4.11 -5.62 -21.71
N GLU A 69 4.72 -4.75 -22.49
CA GLU A 69 6.17 -4.55 -22.47
C GLU A 69 6.62 -3.92 -21.14
N GLU A 70 5.94 -2.87 -20.68
CA GLU A 70 6.24 -2.21 -19.40
C GLU A 70 5.95 -3.13 -18.24
N LEU A 71 4.86 -3.92 -18.30
CA LEU A 71 4.51 -4.91 -17.28
C LEU A 71 5.61 -5.96 -17.12
N LEU A 72 6.06 -6.58 -18.22
CA LEU A 72 7.14 -7.58 -18.17
C LEU A 72 8.44 -6.97 -17.67
N ASP A 73 8.75 -5.71 -18.03
CA ASP A 73 9.92 -5.01 -17.51
C ASP A 73 9.82 -4.72 -16.01
N ALA A 74 8.66 -4.27 -15.53
CA ALA A 74 8.40 -4.05 -14.11
C ALA A 74 8.50 -5.35 -13.30
N CYS A 75 7.96 -6.46 -13.82
CA CYS A 75 8.12 -7.78 -13.19
C CYS A 75 9.60 -8.19 -13.05
N ARG A 76 10.41 -8.00 -14.11
CA ARG A 76 11.86 -8.26 -14.03
C ARG A 76 12.56 -7.38 -12.99
N LYS A 77 12.19 -6.10 -12.93
CA LYS A 77 12.72 -5.16 -11.94
C LYS A 77 12.34 -5.56 -10.51
N CYS A 78 11.12 -6.05 -10.28
CA CYS A 78 10.73 -6.63 -8.99
C CYS A 78 11.65 -7.78 -8.59
N TYR A 79 11.91 -8.76 -9.47
CA TYR A 79 12.86 -9.84 -9.17
C TYR A 79 14.29 -9.32 -8.93
N ALA A 80 14.71 -8.32 -9.69
CA ALA A 80 16.02 -7.71 -9.51
C ALA A 80 16.17 -7.00 -8.16
N SER A 81 15.08 -6.51 -7.57
CA SER A 81 15.09 -5.79 -6.28
C SER A 81 15.61 -6.65 -5.12
N LEU A 82 15.47 -7.99 -5.18
CA LEU A 82 16.09 -8.92 -4.22
C LEU A 82 17.61 -8.76 -4.10
N PHE A 83 18.26 -8.22 -5.11
CA PHE A 83 19.70 -8.06 -5.18
C PHE A 83 20.15 -6.61 -5.11
N THR A 84 19.33 -5.72 -4.54
CA THR A 84 19.75 -4.38 -4.14
C THR A 84 20.78 -4.48 -3.02
N ASN A 85 21.64 -3.47 -2.88
CA ASN A 85 22.64 -3.47 -1.81
C ASN A 85 21.98 -3.55 -0.43
N ARG A 86 20.84 -2.86 -0.26
CA ARG A 86 20.06 -2.84 0.96
C ARG A 86 19.48 -4.23 1.27
N ALA A 87 18.84 -4.89 0.29
CA ALA A 87 18.27 -6.23 0.46
C ALA A 87 19.35 -7.30 0.74
N ILE A 88 20.54 -7.16 0.16
CA ILE A 88 21.68 -8.05 0.44
C ILE A 88 22.18 -7.82 1.87
N ALA A 89 22.47 -6.56 2.25
CA ALA A 89 22.96 -6.23 3.58
C ALA A 89 22.01 -6.71 4.69
N TYR A 90 20.70 -6.52 4.49
CA TYR A 90 19.70 -7.01 5.43
C TYR A 90 19.74 -8.53 5.60
N ARG A 91 19.81 -9.30 4.49
CA ARG A 91 19.92 -10.76 4.58
C ARG A 91 21.20 -11.23 5.27
N GLU A 92 22.33 -10.56 5.01
CA GLU A 92 23.59 -10.81 5.71
C GLU A 92 23.45 -10.57 7.22
N GLU A 93 22.88 -9.41 7.60
CA GLU A 93 22.67 -9.04 9.01
C GLU A 93 21.77 -10.05 9.75
N LYS A 94 20.72 -10.52 9.09
CA LYS A 94 19.75 -11.47 9.65
C LYS A 94 20.12 -12.95 9.46
N GLY A 95 21.23 -13.25 8.79
CA GLY A 95 21.67 -14.61 8.54
C GLY A 95 20.82 -15.40 7.54
N PHE A 96 20.08 -14.74 6.65
CA PHE A 96 19.29 -15.41 5.63
C PHE A 96 20.13 -15.85 4.43
N ASP A 97 19.95 -17.08 3.99
CA ASP A 97 20.53 -17.58 2.74
C ASP A 97 19.92 -16.83 1.54
N HIS A 98 20.77 -16.19 0.75
CA HIS A 98 20.34 -15.40 -0.41
C HIS A 98 19.53 -16.18 -1.45
N MET A 99 19.76 -17.48 -1.56
CA MET A 99 19.12 -18.35 -2.54
C MET A 99 17.83 -19.01 -2.03
N LYS A 100 17.54 -18.91 -0.73
CA LYS A 100 16.33 -19.45 -0.11
C LYS A 100 15.19 -18.44 0.00
N VAL A 101 15.50 -17.15 -0.13
CA VAL A 101 14.46 -16.11 -0.15
C VAL A 101 13.82 -16.10 -1.53
N ALA A 102 12.53 -16.42 -1.57
CA ALA A 102 11.72 -16.35 -2.77
C ALA A 102 10.91 -15.03 -2.80
N LEU A 103 10.53 -14.62 -4.00
CA LEU A 103 9.74 -13.42 -4.24
C LEU A 103 8.63 -13.74 -5.23
N SER A 104 7.41 -13.36 -4.91
CA SER A 104 6.32 -13.26 -5.85
C SER A 104 6.15 -11.83 -6.36
N VAL A 105 5.51 -11.69 -7.51
CA VAL A 105 5.17 -10.38 -8.08
C VAL A 105 3.65 -10.32 -8.17
N GLY A 106 3.06 -9.35 -7.46
CA GLY A 106 1.64 -9.02 -7.55
C GLY A 106 1.43 -7.92 -8.59
N VAL A 107 0.48 -8.12 -9.49
CA VAL A 107 0.00 -7.11 -10.42
C VAL A 107 -1.40 -6.70 -9.99
N GLN A 108 -1.54 -5.45 -9.59
CA GLN A 108 -2.76 -4.94 -8.98
C GLN A 108 -3.25 -3.72 -9.75
N ARG A 109 -4.56 -3.68 -10.07
CA ARG A 109 -5.18 -2.50 -10.67
C ARG A 109 -4.89 -1.25 -9.83
N MET A 110 -4.50 -0.16 -10.48
CA MET A 110 -4.36 1.13 -9.83
C MET A 110 -5.74 1.70 -9.47
N VAL A 111 -5.83 2.25 -8.25
CA VAL A 111 -6.95 3.09 -7.85
C VAL A 111 -6.58 4.53 -8.16
N ARG A 112 -7.45 5.29 -8.84
CA ARG A 112 -7.18 6.68 -9.27
C ARG A 112 -7.19 7.65 -8.08
N SER A 113 -6.46 7.29 -7.04
CA SER A 113 -6.30 8.14 -5.85
C SER A 113 -5.48 9.41 -6.12
N ASP A 114 -4.72 9.47 -7.23
CA ASP A 114 -4.11 10.70 -7.72
C ASP A 114 -5.12 11.85 -7.94
N ARG A 115 -6.38 11.49 -8.20
CA ARG A 115 -7.54 12.41 -8.30
C ARG A 115 -8.46 12.36 -7.08
N GLY A 116 -8.26 11.43 -6.19
CA GLY A 116 -9.01 11.20 -4.95
C GLY A 116 -8.13 11.38 -3.73
N GLY A 117 -8.15 10.39 -2.86
CA GLY A 117 -7.35 10.36 -1.64
C GLY A 117 -6.89 8.95 -1.29
N SER A 118 -6.02 8.87 -0.32
CA SER A 118 -5.48 7.61 0.18
C SER A 118 -4.94 7.78 1.59
N GLY A 119 -4.62 6.68 2.22
CA GLY A 119 -4.03 6.74 3.53
C GLY A 119 -3.71 5.37 4.11
N VAL A 120 -3.39 5.40 5.38
CA VAL A 120 -3.18 4.22 6.21
C VAL A 120 -4.25 4.14 7.27
N MET A 121 -4.53 2.95 7.76
CA MET A 121 -5.39 2.76 8.93
C MET A 121 -4.90 1.58 9.77
N PHE A 122 -5.12 1.71 11.06
CA PHE A 122 -4.72 0.73 12.06
C PHE A 122 -5.96 0.26 12.82
N SER A 123 -6.07 -1.04 13.04
CA SER A 123 -7.15 -1.61 13.85
C SER A 123 -6.90 -1.52 15.36
N ILE A 124 -5.89 -0.80 15.77
CA ILE A 124 -5.49 -0.50 17.15
C ILE A 124 -4.93 0.93 17.18
N ASP A 125 -4.99 1.60 18.33
CA ASP A 125 -4.20 2.80 18.54
C ASP A 125 -2.73 2.43 18.72
N THR A 126 -1.91 2.80 17.77
CA THR A 126 -0.48 2.48 17.74
C THR A 126 0.35 3.26 18.76
N GLU A 127 -0.18 4.34 19.34
CA GLU A 127 0.49 5.14 20.36
C GLU A 127 0.22 4.58 21.76
N THR A 128 -1.05 4.32 22.08
CA THR A 128 -1.48 3.89 23.43
C THR A 128 -1.64 2.38 23.57
N GLY A 129 -1.80 1.64 22.45
CA GLY A 129 -2.14 0.23 22.46
C GLY A 129 -3.63 -0.04 22.74
N PHE A 130 -4.50 0.99 22.72
CA PHE A 130 -5.92 0.81 22.96
C PHE A 130 -6.58 -0.01 21.83
N PRO A 131 -7.13 -1.21 22.14
CA PRO A 131 -7.55 -2.15 21.09
C PRO A 131 -8.90 -1.82 20.46
N ASP A 132 -9.77 -1.02 21.14
CA ASP A 132 -11.16 -0.82 20.71
C ASP A 132 -11.34 0.39 19.78
N VAL A 133 -10.29 0.85 19.10
CA VAL A 133 -10.33 1.96 18.16
C VAL A 133 -9.73 1.56 16.82
N VAL A 134 -10.29 2.13 15.74
CA VAL A 134 -9.63 2.20 14.43
C VAL A 134 -9.12 3.62 14.25
N VAL A 135 -7.83 3.76 13.95
CA VAL A 135 -7.21 5.05 13.61
C VAL A 135 -7.02 5.09 12.09
N ILE A 136 -7.55 6.13 11.43
CA ILE A 136 -7.49 6.29 9.98
C ILE A 136 -6.78 7.59 9.67
N ASN A 137 -5.70 7.54 8.89
CA ASN A 137 -5.03 8.71 8.33
C ASN A 137 -5.40 8.87 6.86
N ALA A 138 -5.57 10.12 6.41
CA ALA A 138 -6.01 10.43 5.06
C ALA A 138 -5.32 11.66 4.47
N ALA A 139 -4.86 11.55 3.23
CA ALA A 139 -4.35 12.68 2.46
C ALA A 139 -4.85 12.63 1.01
N TRP A 140 -4.79 13.76 0.33
CA TRP A 140 -5.09 13.83 -1.10
C TRP A 140 -3.96 13.23 -1.92
N GLY A 141 -4.32 12.52 -3.00
CA GLY A 141 -3.36 11.93 -3.93
C GLY A 141 -2.96 10.51 -3.57
N LEU A 142 -1.86 10.04 -4.17
CA LEU A 142 -1.29 8.70 -3.97
C LEU A 142 -0.72 8.53 -2.56
N GLY A 143 -0.82 7.33 -1.99
CA GLY A 143 -0.53 7.01 -0.59
C GLY A 143 0.92 7.13 -0.13
N GLU A 144 1.88 7.19 -1.04
CA GLU A 144 3.31 7.25 -0.69
C GLU A 144 3.66 8.39 0.28
N ASN A 145 3.02 9.56 0.15
CA ASN A 145 3.26 10.69 1.04
C ASN A 145 2.85 10.41 2.49
N VAL A 146 1.77 9.65 2.70
CA VAL A 146 1.31 9.26 4.04
C VAL A 146 2.24 8.20 4.61
N VAL A 147 2.55 7.17 3.84
CA VAL A 147 3.44 6.08 4.25
C VAL A 147 4.85 6.58 4.59
N GLN A 148 5.36 7.57 3.85
CA GLN A 148 6.67 8.17 4.10
C GLN A 148 6.65 9.27 5.18
N GLY A 149 5.48 9.64 5.71
CA GLY A 149 5.36 10.72 6.69
C GLY A 149 5.74 12.11 6.16
N THR A 150 5.63 12.33 4.83
CA THR A 150 6.01 13.60 4.18
C THR A 150 4.89 14.62 4.12
N VAL A 151 3.69 14.24 4.55
CA VAL A 151 2.50 15.08 4.64
C VAL A 151 1.88 14.94 6.02
N ASN A 152 1.28 16.02 6.54
CA ASN A 152 0.45 15.99 7.74
C ASN A 152 -0.99 15.66 7.31
N PRO A 153 -1.48 14.40 7.52
CA PRO A 153 -2.77 13.93 7.06
C PRO A 153 -3.92 14.36 7.98
N ASP A 154 -5.17 14.19 7.50
CA ASP A 154 -6.30 14.13 8.41
C ASP A 154 -6.22 12.84 9.23
N GLU A 155 -6.74 12.87 10.46
CA GLU A 155 -6.81 11.72 11.36
C GLU A 155 -8.22 11.55 11.91
N TYR A 156 -8.67 10.30 11.94
CA TYR A 156 -10.00 9.93 12.41
C TYR A 156 -9.88 8.77 13.39
N HIS A 157 -10.57 8.87 14.53
CA HIS A 157 -10.66 7.82 15.54
C HIS A 157 -12.08 7.27 15.58
N VAL A 158 -12.25 5.97 15.41
CA VAL A 158 -13.57 5.31 15.36
C VAL A 158 -13.62 4.18 16.39
N PHE A 159 -14.63 4.22 17.26
CA PHE A 159 -14.83 3.23 18.32
C PHE A 159 -15.42 1.94 17.76
N LYS A 160 -14.63 0.87 17.74
CA LYS A 160 -14.99 -0.42 17.11
C LYS A 160 -16.24 -1.08 17.69
N PRO A 161 -16.45 -1.14 19.04
CA PRO A 161 -17.59 -1.86 19.61
C PRO A 161 -18.97 -1.35 19.16
N LEU A 162 -19.06 -0.14 18.68
CA LEU A 162 -20.33 0.48 18.24
C LEU A 162 -20.53 0.47 16.71
N LEU A 163 -19.60 -0.10 15.93
CA LEU A 163 -19.68 -0.14 14.45
C LEU A 163 -20.88 -0.98 13.91
N GLY A 164 -21.44 -1.85 14.74
CA GLY A 164 -22.60 -2.68 14.37
C GLY A 164 -23.97 -2.05 14.69
N ASP A 165 -24.01 -0.87 15.31
CA ASP A 165 -25.26 -0.19 15.64
C ASP A 165 -25.47 1.03 14.71
N ASP A 166 -26.30 0.87 13.70
CA ASP A 166 -26.56 1.91 12.68
C ASP A 166 -27.28 3.16 13.25
N ARG A 167 -27.75 3.13 14.51
CA ARG A 167 -28.33 4.27 15.20
C ARG A 167 -27.28 5.23 15.75
N LEU A 168 -26.01 4.81 15.77
CA LEU A 168 -24.90 5.53 16.37
C LEU A 168 -23.87 5.91 15.30
N THR A 169 -23.19 7.02 15.55
CA THR A 169 -22.04 7.46 14.75
C THR A 169 -20.80 7.37 15.64
N PRO A 170 -20.09 6.22 15.65
CA PRO A 170 -19.00 5.96 16.57
C PRO A 170 -17.67 6.66 16.20
N ILE A 171 -17.71 7.77 15.49
CA ILE A 171 -16.55 8.61 15.22
C ILE A 171 -16.27 9.43 16.47
N LEU A 172 -15.15 9.14 17.15
CA LEU A 172 -14.76 9.81 18.40
C LEU A 172 -14.08 11.16 18.14
N GLU A 173 -13.27 11.20 17.08
CA GLU A 173 -12.47 12.37 16.73
C GLU A 173 -12.25 12.48 15.22
N LYS A 174 -12.18 13.74 14.77
CA LYS A 174 -11.78 14.13 13.41
C LYS A 174 -10.81 15.29 13.53
N ALA A 175 -9.53 15.04 13.33
CA ALA A 175 -8.47 16.03 13.29
C ALA A 175 -8.08 16.34 11.85
N ARG A 176 -8.15 17.62 11.46
CA ARG A 176 -7.80 18.03 10.10
C ARG A 176 -6.32 18.33 9.99
N GLY A 177 -5.63 17.63 9.10
CA GLY A 177 -4.24 17.87 8.75
C GLY A 177 -4.03 19.05 7.79
N GLU A 178 -2.81 19.48 7.64
CA GLU A 178 -2.46 20.57 6.71
C GLU A 178 -2.49 20.14 5.25
N LYS A 179 -2.16 18.89 4.93
CA LYS A 179 -2.17 18.29 3.59
C LYS A 179 -1.58 19.19 2.50
N GLN A 180 -0.45 19.80 2.78
CA GLN A 180 0.15 20.86 1.93
C GLN A 180 0.49 20.34 0.53
N LYS A 181 0.89 19.08 0.42
CA LYS A 181 1.27 18.44 -0.85
C LYS A 181 0.47 17.18 -1.10
N ARG A 182 0.28 16.88 -2.39
CA ARG A 182 -0.29 15.62 -2.86
C ARG A 182 0.56 15.04 -3.96
N MET A 183 0.65 13.72 -4.02
CA MET A 183 1.34 13.02 -5.09
C MET A 183 0.34 12.65 -6.20
N VAL A 184 0.71 12.95 -7.42
CA VAL A 184 -0.09 12.69 -8.62
C VAL A 184 0.76 12.03 -9.70
N TYR A 185 0.14 11.45 -10.72
CA TYR A 185 0.87 10.95 -11.88
C TYR A 185 1.59 12.09 -12.59
N ALA A 186 2.81 11.81 -13.03
CA ALA A 186 3.57 12.71 -13.87
C ALA A 186 3.19 12.47 -15.34
N THR A 187 2.97 13.56 -16.07
CA THR A 187 2.77 13.53 -17.51
C THR A 187 4.11 13.83 -18.20
N GLY A 188 4.71 12.81 -18.78
CA GLY A 188 6.01 12.92 -19.48
C GLY A 188 7.24 12.91 -18.56
N GLY A 189 8.37 12.48 -19.08
CA GLY A 189 9.63 12.36 -18.35
C GLY A 189 9.90 10.94 -17.83
N SER A 190 10.97 10.80 -17.03
CA SER A 190 11.42 9.50 -16.49
C SER A 190 10.77 9.11 -15.17
N GLN A 191 9.99 10.00 -14.56
CA GLN A 191 9.27 9.75 -13.31
C GLN A 191 7.79 9.52 -13.61
N THR A 192 7.23 8.49 -12.98
CA THR A 192 5.79 8.13 -13.10
C THR A 192 4.90 8.95 -12.18
N THR A 193 5.45 9.52 -11.11
CA THR A 193 4.73 10.32 -10.12
C THR A 193 5.48 11.60 -9.77
N LYS A 194 4.77 12.61 -9.27
CA LYS A 194 5.33 13.87 -8.78
C LYS A 194 4.51 14.46 -7.64
N ASN A 195 5.17 15.19 -6.75
CA ASN A 195 4.50 16.00 -5.74
C ASN A 195 4.08 17.36 -6.32
N VAL A 196 2.84 17.76 -6.03
CA VAL A 196 2.29 19.09 -6.35
C VAL A 196 1.66 19.69 -5.09
N ASP A 197 1.53 21.02 -5.05
CA ASP A 197 0.84 21.69 -3.96
C ASP A 197 -0.65 21.34 -3.97
N THR A 198 -1.21 21.07 -2.81
CA THR A 198 -2.62 20.81 -2.66
C THR A 198 -3.39 22.15 -2.71
N PRO A 199 -4.40 22.28 -3.59
CA PRO A 199 -5.24 23.49 -3.64
C PRO A 199 -5.86 23.81 -2.28
N ARG A 200 -6.01 25.12 -1.97
CA ARG A 200 -6.47 25.59 -0.67
C ARG A 200 -7.80 24.95 -0.24
N HIS A 201 -8.78 24.88 -1.13
CA HIS A 201 -10.10 24.31 -0.83
C HIS A 201 -10.03 22.83 -0.43
N LEU A 202 -9.10 22.04 -0.98
CA LEU A 202 -8.86 20.65 -0.58
C LEU A 202 -8.13 20.58 0.76
N ARG A 203 -7.20 21.48 1.04
CA ARG A 203 -6.50 21.52 2.33
C ARG A 203 -7.46 21.84 3.48
N GLU A 204 -8.45 22.69 3.23
CA GLU A 204 -9.46 23.11 4.21
C GLU A 204 -10.62 22.12 4.37
N ALA A 205 -10.72 21.10 3.50
CA ALA A 205 -11.71 20.02 3.57
C ALA A 205 -11.10 18.75 4.17
N PHE A 206 -11.95 17.94 4.81
CA PHE A 206 -11.61 16.54 5.12
C PHE A 206 -11.58 15.71 3.85
N VAL A 207 -10.67 14.73 3.80
CA VAL A 207 -10.55 13.81 2.64
C VAL A 207 -11.71 12.84 2.58
N LEU A 208 -12.22 12.41 3.74
CA LEU A 208 -13.29 11.42 3.88
C LEU A 208 -14.56 12.04 4.47
N SER A 209 -15.70 11.60 3.96
CA SER A 209 -17.00 11.77 4.60
C SER A 209 -17.18 10.82 5.79
N ASP A 210 -18.17 11.07 6.65
CA ASP A 210 -18.45 10.20 7.80
C ASP A 210 -18.82 8.78 7.37
N ASP A 211 -19.57 8.60 6.28
CA ASP A 211 -19.94 7.29 5.73
C ASP A 211 -18.69 6.52 5.23
N GLU A 212 -17.75 7.21 4.60
CA GLU A 212 -16.49 6.63 4.14
C GLU A 212 -15.59 6.23 5.31
N ILE A 213 -15.50 7.06 6.35
CA ILE A 213 -14.78 6.76 7.60
C ILE A 213 -15.34 5.49 8.23
N LEU A 214 -16.67 5.40 8.38
CA LEU A 214 -17.34 4.23 8.96
C LEU A 214 -17.18 2.97 8.09
N THR A 215 -17.19 3.11 6.78
CA THR A 215 -16.94 2.01 5.85
C THR A 215 -15.53 1.44 6.03
N LEU A 216 -14.51 2.30 6.04
CA LEU A 216 -13.12 1.89 6.27
C LEU A 216 -12.95 1.26 7.66
N ALA A 217 -13.56 1.83 8.69
CA ALA A 217 -13.50 1.26 10.05
C ALA A 217 -14.15 -0.13 10.15
N ARG A 218 -15.29 -0.37 9.46
CA ARG A 218 -15.91 -1.70 9.37
C ARG A 218 -15.01 -2.70 8.65
N TRP A 219 -14.33 -2.28 7.58
CA TRP A 219 -13.37 -3.13 6.88
C TRP A 219 -12.15 -3.44 7.75
N ALA A 220 -11.61 -2.46 8.47
CA ALA A 220 -10.51 -2.68 9.40
C ALA A 220 -10.86 -3.71 10.47
N ALA A 221 -12.03 -3.58 11.09
CA ALA A 221 -12.51 -4.53 12.08
C ALA A 221 -12.78 -5.94 11.49
N ALA A 222 -13.22 -6.02 10.24
CA ALA A 222 -13.42 -7.30 9.55
C ALA A 222 -12.08 -7.98 9.22
N ILE A 223 -11.09 -7.22 8.77
CA ILE A 223 -9.74 -7.71 8.46
C ILE A 223 -9.04 -8.17 9.75
N GLU A 224 -9.07 -7.36 10.82
CA GLU A 224 -8.52 -7.74 12.13
C GLU A 224 -9.11 -9.08 12.63
N ARG A 225 -10.42 -9.22 12.57
CA ARG A 225 -11.12 -10.46 12.98
C ARG A 225 -10.73 -11.65 12.10
N HIS A 226 -10.52 -11.44 10.80
CA HIS A 226 -10.10 -12.49 9.87
C HIS A 226 -8.70 -13.02 10.19
N TYR A 227 -7.76 -12.13 10.53
CA TYR A 227 -6.38 -12.49 10.84
C TYR A 227 -6.12 -12.74 12.33
N ASP A 228 -7.11 -12.49 13.20
CA ASP A 228 -7.05 -12.64 14.66
C ASP A 228 -5.87 -11.90 15.29
N LYS A 229 -5.60 -10.70 14.81
CA LYS A 229 -4.55 -9.80 15.32
C LYS A 229 -4.73 -8.36 14.82
N PRO A 230 -4.15 -7.37 15.52
CA PRO A 230 -4.13 -5.98 15.03
C PRO A 230 -3.46 -5.86 13.66
N MET A 231 -4.03 -5.03 12.81
CA MET A 231 -3.62 -4.89 11.42
C MET A 231 -3.28 -3.44 11.07
N ASP A 232 -2.27 -3.30 10.23
CA ASP A 232 -1.87 -2.10 9.50
C ASP A 232 -2.32 -2.24 8.04
N MET A 233 -3.09 -1.29 7.55
CA MET A 233 -3.72 -1.36 6.24
C MET A 233 -3.51 -0.07 5.46
N GLU A 234 -3.28 -0.23 4.17
CA GLU A 234 -3.30 0.89 3.22
C GLU A 234 -4.63 0.88 2.47
N TRP A 235 -5.21 2.05 2.27
CA TRP A 235 -6.46 2.22 1.55
C TRP A 235 -6.33 3.34 0.51
N ALA A 236 -7.19 3.30 -0.51
CA ALA A 236 -7.28 4.31 -1.55
C ALA A 236 -8.74 4.59 -1.91
N LYS A 237 -9.01 5.85 -2.28
CA LYS A 237 -10.29 6.33 -2.83
C LYS A 237 -10.08 6.75 -4.27
N ASP A 238 -10.83 6.16 -5.16
CA ASP A 238 -10.85 6.52 -6.56
C ASP A 238 -11.53 7.90 -6.75
N GLY A 239 -10.82 8.83 -7.37
CA GLY A 239 -11.35 10.19 -7.58
C GLY A 239 -12.31 10.32 -8.75
N GLU A 240 -12.48 9.26 -9.56
CA GLU A 240 -13.41 9.23 -10.69
C GLU A 240 -14.72 8.54 -10.31
N THR A 241 -14.64 7.42 -9.62
CA THR A 241 -15.83 6.63 -9.21
C THR A 241 -16.27 6.91 -7.79
N GLY A 242 -15.39 7.43 -6.93
CA GLY A 242 -15.62 7.58 -5.49
C GLY A 242 -15.48 6.29 -4.70
N GLU A 243 -15.14 5.17 -5.34
CA GLU A 243 -15.00 3.87 -4.68
C GLU A 243 -13.78 3.83 -3.76
N LEU A 244 -13.96 3.20 -2.58
CA LEU A 244 -12.90 2.89 -1.65
C LEU A 244 -12.33 1.49 -1.94
N ALA A 245 -11.03 1.32 -1.72
CA ALA A 245 -10.36 0.03 -1.85
C ALA A 245 -9.31 -0.16 -0.76
N ILE A 246 -9.14 -1.40 -0.30
CA ILE A 246 -7.96 -1.82 0.47
C ILE A 246 -6.88 -2.21 -0.52
N VAL A 247 -5.70 -1.61 -0.40
CA VAL A 247 -4.60 -1.87 -1.33
C VAL A 247 -3.48 -2.72 -0.70
N GLN A 248 -3.41 -2.75 0.63
CA GLN A 248 -2.53 -3.64 1.39
C GLN A 248 -3.08 -3.88 2.79
N ALA A 249 -2.80 -5.05 3.37
CA ALA A 249 -3.03 -5.36 4.78
C ALA A 249 -1.88 -6.21 5.29
N ARG A 250 -1.36 -5.86 6.47
CA ARG A 250 -0.30 -6.60 7.16
C ARG A 250 -0.51 -6.56 8.68
N PRO A 251 0.03 -7.52 9.44
CA PRO A 251 0.03 -7.43 10.90
C PRO A 251 0.69 -6.15 11.38
N GLU A 252 0.07 -5.50 12.39
CA GLU A 252 0.69 -4.40 13.11
C GLU A 252 1.84 -4.95 13.97
N THR A 253 3.01 -4.31 13.94
CA THR A 253 4.22 -4.84 14.58
C THR A 253 4.77 -3.99 15.72
N VAL A 254 4.32 -2.74 15.86
CA VAL A 254 4.86 -1.80 16.86
C VAL A 254 4.35 -2.15 18.26
N GLN A 255 3.05 -2.39 18.42
CA GLN A 255 2.47 -2.72 19.72
C GLN A 255 2.61 -4.21 20.07
N SER A 256 2.52 -5.11 19.09
CA SER A 256 2.74 -6.54 19.30
C SER A 256 4.15 -6.86 19.82
N GLN A 257 5.16 -6.05 19.47
CA GLN A 257 6.51 -6.16 20.02
C GLN A 257 6.63 -5.61 21.46
N ARG A 258 5.84 -4.60 21.83
CA ARG A 258 5.84 -4.07 23.21
C ARG A 258 5.24 -5.05 24.22
N GLU A 259 4.16 -5.74 23.86
CA GLU A 259 3.59 -6.80 24.71
C GLU A 259 4.54 -7.99 24.89
N ALA A 260 5.25 -8.42 23.84
CA ALA A 260 6.25 -9.49 23.91
C ALA A 260 7.48 -9.12 24.75
N SER A 261 7.78 -7.82 24.93
CA SER A 261 8.90 -7.36 25.75
C SER A 261 8.55 -7.14 27.24
N GLN A 262 7.26 -7.25 27.61
CA GLN A 262 6.78 -7.10 29.00
C GLN A 262 6.44 -8.44 29.69
N LEU A 263 6.56 -9.56 28.98
CA LEU A 263 6.47 -10.94 29.48
C LEU A 263 7.87 -11.55 29.64
#